data_6f51d814d203cd8ff444dbbb809a9026
#
_entry.id   6f51d814d203cd8ff444dbbb809a9026
#
_cell.length_a   1.000
_cell.length_b   1.000
_cell.length_c   1.000
_cell.angle_alpha   90.00
_cell.angle_beta   90.00
_cell.angle_gamma   90.00
#
_symmetry.space_group_name_H-M   'P 1'
#
loop_
_entity.id
_entity.type
_entity.pdbx_description
1 polymer ?
#
loop_
_entity_poly.entity_id
_entity_poly.type
_entity_poly.pdbx_seq_one_letter_code
_entity_poly.pdbx_strand_id
1 'polypeptide(L)'
;MRPTEEKIQKDPSDLPIYLFKQGNNCEAYRYFGAHLETRAGESGVVFRVWAPHAAAISVVGDFNSWKPGSHPMRKVDGDSVWELFIPGVKEYDVYKYCVTTRGGDLIYKADPYAFHAETRPSNGSKVYDITGFAWHDDAWQAAQKKADVINGPMNIYEMHAGSWKLKDEKVPYNYSELADELIPYIREMGYTHVELLPVMEYPFDGSWGYQVTGYFAPTSRYGTPKDFMAFVDKMHEAGIGVIMDWVPAHFPKDGFGLYNFDGEACYEDPNPKRGEHKEWGTMVFDFGRSEVQSFLISSALYWLEQYHIDGLRV
;
A
#
# COMPACT_ATOMS: atom_id res chain seq x y z
N MET A 1 -1.45 39.14 -34.99
CA MET A 1 -0.48 38.80 -33.95
C MET A 1 -1.02 37.58 -33.18
N ARG A 2 -0.41 36.44 -33.27
CA ARG A 2 -0.76 35.27 -32.46
C ARG A 2 -0.10 35.45 -31.09
N PRO A 3 -0.76 35.08 -29.96
CA PRO A 3 -0.11 35.13 -28.65
C PRO A 3 1.03 34.10 -28.65
N THR A 4 2.17 34.54 -28.19
CA THR A 4 3.34 33.71 -27.92
C THR A 4 2.96 32.68 -26.84
N GLU A 5 3.11 31.40 -27.14
CA GLU A 5 3.09 30.31 -26.16
C GLU A 5 4.23 30.54 -25.17
N GLU A 6 3.92 31.07 -24.00
CA GLU A 6 4.80 30.95 -22.84
C GLU A 6 4.99 29.46 -22.53
N LYS A 7 6.17 28.95 -22.82
CA LYS A 7 6.62 27.67 -22.31
C LYS A 7 6.67 27.78 -20.79
N ILE A 8 5.60 27.31 -20.13
CA ILE A 8 5.62 27.09 -18.70
C ILE A 8 6.73 26.06 -18.44
N GLN A 9 7.84 26.52 -17.91
CA GLN A 9 8.92 25.67 -17.46
C GLN A 9 8.39 24.95 -16.20
N LYS A 10 7.85 23.73 -16.38
CA LYS A 10 7.36 22.90 -15.28
C LYS A 10 8.54 22.57 -14.36
N ASP A 11 8.39 22.85 -13.08
CA ASP A 11 9.33 22.42 -12.06
C ASP A 11 9.43 20.88 -12.14
N PRO A 12 10.64 20.29 -12.16
CA PRO A 12 10.79 18.84 -12.11
C PRO A 12 10.06 18.16 -10.94
N SER A 13 9.81 18.89 -9.84
CA SER A 13 8.99 18.44 -8.71
C SER A 13 7.52 18.20 -9.06
N ASP A 14 6.99 18.78 -10.14
CA ASP A 14 5.59 18.66 -10.53
C ASP A 14 5.31 17.41 -11.39
N LEU A 15 6.35 16.76 -11.91
CA LEU A 15 6.20 15.61 -12.80
C LEU A 15 5.43 14.43 -12.16
N PRO A 16 5.70 14.03 -10.90
CA PRO A 16 4.95 12.95 -10.26
C PRO A 16 3.45 13.23 -10.15
N ILE A 17 3.08 14.47 -9.82
CA ILE A 17 1.68 14.90 -9.71
C ILE A 17 1.02 14.92 -11.10
N TYR A 18 1.73 15.47 -12.10
CA TYR A 18 1.23 15.50 -13.48
C TYR A 18 0.93 14.09 -14.00
N LEU A 19 1.88 13.16 -13.86
CA LEU A 19 1.70 11.77 -14.27
C LEU A 19 0.57 11.08 -13.50
N PHE A 20 0.44 11.36 -12.21
CA PHE A 20 -0.62 10.84 -11.35
C PHE A 20 -2.01 11.25 -11.86
N LYS A 21 -2.18 12.53 -12.17
CA LYS A 21 -3.43 13.08 -12.73
C LYS A 21 -3.73 12.60 -14.16
N GLN A 22 -2.76 12.03 -14.87
CA GLN A 22 -2.94 11.44 -16.19
C GLN A 22 -3.15 9.91 -16.17
N GLY A 23 -3.14 9.27 -15.00
CA GLY A 23 -3.24 7.81 -14.89
C GLY A 23 -1.95 7.07 -15.27
N ASN A 24 -0.82 7.79 -15.37
CA ASN A 24 0.45 7.28 -15.87
C ASN A 24 1.57 7.24 -14.82
N ASN A 25 1.27 7.55 -13.56
CA ASN A 25 2.25 7.41 -12.49
C ASN A 25 2.25 5.99 -11.94
N CYS A 26 3.00 5.11 -12.57
CA CYS A 26 3.13 3.71 -12.17
C CYS A 26 3.92 3.52 -10.87
N GLU A 27 4.65 4.53 -10.41
CA GLU A 27 5.44 4.52 -9.17
C GLU A 27 4.94 5.61 -8.19
N ALA A 28 3.63 5.84 -8.14
CA ALA A 28 3.04 6.88 -7.30
C ALA A 28 3.41 6.72 -5.82
N TYR A 29 3.67 5.50 -5.36
CA TYR A 29 4.13 5.17 -4.00
C TYR A 29 5.49 5.80 -3.64
N ARG A 30 6.32 6.16 -4.62
CA ARG A 30 7.60 6.87 -4.39
C ARG A 30 7.40 8.35 -4.05
N TYR A 31 6.24 8.89 -4.38
CA TYR A 31 5.90 10.29 -4.15
C TYR A 31 4.89 10.46 -3.02
N PHE A 32 3.75 9.74 -3.07
CA PHE A 32 2.71 9.79 -2.05
C PHE A 32 3.06 8.94 -0.84
N GLY A 33 2.46 9.27 0.31
CA GLY A 33 2.72 8.59 1.56
C GLY A 33 3.68 9.38 2.47
N ALA A 34 4.27 8.67 3.41
CA ALA A 34 5.23 9.18 4.38
C ALA A 34 6.64 8.69 4.05
N HIS A 35 7.55 9.63 3.72
CA HIS A 35 8.92 9.31 3.35
C HIS A 35 9.92 10.01 4.25
N LEU A 36 10.93 9.26 4.71
CA LEU A 36 12.07 9.82 5.43
C LEU A 36 12.86 10.74 4.50
N GLU A 37 13.10 11.96 4.93
CA GLU A 37 13.80 12.98 4.15
C GLU A 37 14.61 13.90 5.06
N THR A 38 15.67 14.49 4.52
CA THR A 38 16.41 15.56 5.19
C THR A 38 16.22 16.85 4.42
N ARG A 39 15.61 17.87 5.05
CA ARG A 39 15.39 19.20 4.48
C ARG A 39 16.13 20.25 5.32
N ALA A 40 16.90 21.10 4.67
CA ALA A 40 17.68 22.16 5.32
C ALA A 40 18.56 21.67 6.48
N GLY A 41 19.05 20.41 6.43
CA GLY A 41 19.90 19.82 7.47
C GLY A 41 19.13 19.14 8.63
N GLU A 42 17.81 19.19 8.63
CA GLU A 42 16.96 18.54 9.62
C GLU A 42 16.36 17.25 9.03
N SER A 43 16.55 16.13 9.72
CA SER A 43 15.93 14.85 9.38
C SER A 43 14.50 14.81 9.88
N GLY A 44 13.60 14.25 9.08
CA GLY A 44 12.19 14.15 9.38
C GLY A 44 11.44 13.33 8.35
N VAL A 45 10.14 13.59 8.23
CA VAL A 45 9.26 12.89 7.29
C VAL A 45 8.48 13.89 6.47
N VAL A 46 8.45 13.66 5.16
CA VAL A 46 7.51 14.32 4.27
C VAL A 46 6.27 13.45 4.10
N PHE A 47 5.12 14.07 4.29
CA PHE A 47 3.80 13.46 4.12
C PHE A 47 3.15 14.05 2.87
N ARG A 48 2.66 13.19 1.96
CA ARG A 48 1.93 13.63 0.77
C ARG A 48 0.68 12.78 0.58
N VAL A 49 -0.45 13.45 0.35
CA VAL A 49 -1.73 12.77 0.16
C VAL A 49 -2.58 13.47 -0.89
N TRP A 50 -3.31 12.69 -1.66
CA TRP A 50 -4.31 13.18 -2.60
C TRP A 50 -5.69 13.20 -1.93
N ALA A 51 -6.28 14.40 -1.85
CA ALA A 51 -7.59 14.63 -1.25
C ALA A 51 -8.22 15.89 -1.87
N PRO A 52 -8.89 15.76 -3.03
CA PRO A 52 -9.35 16.90 -3.83
C PRO A 52 -10.47 17.71 -3.18
N HIS A 53 -11.30 17.09 -2.35
CA HIS A 53 -12.47 17.74 -1.76
C HIS A 53 -12.23 18.22 -0.33
N ALA A 54 -11.09 17.90 0.28
CA ALA A 54 -10.76 18.35 1.63
C ALA A 54 -10.71 19.89 1.75
N ALA A 55 -11.32 20.44 2.78
CA ALA A 55 -11.19 21.86 3.13
C ALA A 55 -9.84 22.16 3.80
N ALA A 56 -9.34 21.24 4.64
CA ALA A 56 -8.03 21.29 5.26
C ALA A 56 -7.59 19.87 5.65
N ILE A 57 -6.26 19.68 5.76
CA ILE A 57 -5.68 18.43 6.27
C ILE A 57 -4.58 18.77 7.27
N SER A 58 -4.48 18.00 8.33
CA SER A 58 -3.33 17.99 9.24
C SER A 58 -2.85 16.57 9.49
N VAL A 59 -1.54 16.42 9.74
CA VAL A 59 -0.98 15.14 10.19
C VAL A 59 -1.08 15.08 11.70
N VAL A 60 -1.61 13.99 12.23
CA VAL A 60 -1.72 13.73 13.67
C VAL A 60 -1.04 12.41 14.02
N GLY A 61 -0.44 12.35 15.19
CA GLY A 61 0.28 11.17 15.66
C GLY A 61 0.81 11.38 17.08
N ASP A 62 1.57 10.41 17.58
CA ASP A 62 2.15 10.48 18.93
C ASP A 62 3.06 11.72 19.10
N PHE A 63 3.77 12.12 18.04
CA PHE A 63 4.67 13.28 18.02
C PHE A 63 3.97 14.62 18.26
N ASN A 64 2.64 14.69 18.18
CA ASN A 64 1.86 15.90 18.47
C ASN A 64 0.63 15.63 19.35
N SER A 65 0.64 14.51 20.09
CA SER A 65 -0.45 14.09 20.98
C SER A 65 -1.80 14.01 20.27
N TRP A 66 -1.78 13.63 18.99
CA TRP A 66 -2.98 13.46 18.15
C TRP A 66 -3.84 14.72 18.02
N LYS A 67 -3.24 15.90 18.20
CA LYS A 67 -3.96 17.17 18.20
C LYS A 67 -4.26 17.67 16.79
N PRO A 68 -5.54 17.76 16.37
CA PRO A 68 -5.93 18.29 15.07
C PRO A 68 -5.39 19.71 14.83
N GLY A 69 -4.96 19.97 13.60
CA GLY A 69 -4.52 21.32 13.18
C GLY A 69 -3.13 21.74 13.68
N SER A 70 -2.43 20.93 14.50
CA SER A 70 -1.09 21.29 14.98
C SER A 70 -0.01 21.19 13.91
N HIS A 71 -0.20 20.33 12.91
CA HIS A 71 0.69 20.15 11.77
C HIS A 71 -0.13 20.23 10.46
N PRO A 72 -0.54 21.45 10.05
CA PRO A 72 -1.38 21.64 8.87
C PRO A 72 -0.58 21.40 7.58
N MET A 73 -1.18 20.67 6.65
CA MET A 73 -0.65 20.45 5.31
C MET A 73 -1.02 21.62 4.38
N ARG A 74 -0.25 21.80 3.32
CA ARG A 74 -0.52 22.77 2.25
C ARG A 74 -0.75 22.05 0.93
N LYS A 75 -1.57 22.63 0.06
CA LYS A 75 -1.70 22.18 -1.33
C LYS A 75 -0.45 22.57 -2.12
N VAL A 76 0.15 21.60 -2.81
CA VAL A 76 1.37 21.82 -3.61
C VAL A 76 1.09 21.97 -5.09
N ASP A 77 -0.08 21.54 -5.57
CA ASP A 77 -0.55 21.70 -6.95
C ASP A 77 -1.65 22.76 -7.09
N GLY A 78 -1.96 23.46 -6.01
CA GLY A 78 -3.04 24.44 -5.92
C GLY A 78 -4.45 23.83 -5.88
N ASP A 79 -4.59 22.50 -5.98
CA ASP A 79 -5.86 21.84 -6.20
C ASP A 79 -6.13 20.67 -5.25
N SER A 80 -5.37 19.57 -5.37
CA SER A 80 -5.78 18.26 -4.83
C SER A 80 -4.73 17.51 -4.03
N VAL A 81 -3.46 17.86 -4.18
CA VAL A 81 -2.34 17.20 -3.51
C VAL A 81 -1.83 18.04 -2.34
N TRP A 82 -1.76 17.43 -1.18
CA TRP A 82 -1.35 18.05 0.07
C TRP A 82 0.02 17.54 0.50
N GLU A 83 0.87 18.43 1.01
CA GLU A 83 2.21 18.11 1.49
C GLU A 83 2.50 18.79 2.82
N LEU A 84 3.30 18.10 3.65
CA LEU A 84 3.91 18.65 4.85
C LEU A 84 5.21 17.92 5.16
N PHE A 85 6.27 18.63 5.48
CA PHE A 85 7.46 18.08 6.12
C PHE A 85 7.43 18.35 7.62
N ILE A 86 7.66 17.30 8.42
CA ILE A 86 7.72 17.39 9.88
C ILE A 86 9.10 16.94 10.33
N PRO A 87 9.94 17.87 10.85
CA PRO A 87 11.25 17.50 11.39
C PRO A 87 11.10 16.67 12.67
N GLY A 88 12.05 15.75 12.91
CA GLY A 88 12.10 14.93 14.11
C GLY A 88 11.15 13.72 14.13
N VAL A 89 10.20 13.63 13.21
CA VAL A 89 9.41 12.42 13.02
C VAL A 89 10.31 11.35 12.40
N LYS A 90 10.16 10.10 12.84
CA LYS A 90 11.08 9.00 12.54
C LYS A 90 10.33 7.71 12.19
N GLU A 91 11.09 6.72 11.77
CA GLU A 91 10.59 5.38 11.52
C GLU A 91 9.86 4.81 12.75
N TYR A 92 8.76 4.10 12.50
CA TYR A 92 7.78 3.57 13.45
C TYR A 92 6.87 4.59 14.15
N ASP A 93 7.05 5.90 13.95
CA ASP A 93 6.08 6.86 14.46
C ASP A 93 4.70 6.60 13.83
N VAL A 94 3.68 6.57 14.67
CA VAL A 94 2.29 6.31 14.25
C VAL A 94 1.62 7.62 13.88
N TYR A 95 0.87 7.61 12.77
CA TYR A 95 0.18 8.79 12.30
C TYR A 95 -1.13 8.48 11.59
N LYS A 96 -1.95 9.53 11.41
CA LYS A 96 -3.11 9.59 10.52
C LYS A 96 -3.20 10.96 9.88
N TYR A 97 -3.96 11.05 8.80
CA TYR A 97 -4.45 12.32 8.30
C TYR A 97 -5.76 12.68 9.02
N CYS A 98 -5.78 13.86 9.66
CA CYS A 98 -7.01 14.47 10.15
C CYS A 98 -7.53 15.40 9.05
N VAL A 99 -8.57 14.98 8.37
CA VAL A 99 -9.17 15.69 7.25
C VAL A 99 -10.36 16.49 7.73
N THR A 100 -10.37 17.78 7.42
CA THR A 100 -11.56 18.63 7.55
C THR A 100 -12.33 18.54 6.24
N THR A 101 -13.54 17.99 6.28
CA THR A 101 -14.42 17.88 5.12
C THR A 101 -14.92 19.24 4.67
N ARG A 102 -15.54 19.33 3.48
CA ARG A 102 -16.22 20.57 3.04
C ARG A 102 -17.36 20.99 3.98
N GLY A 103 -17.97 20.02 4.65
CA GLY A 103 -19.02 20.27 5.66
C GLY A 103 -18.49 20.77 7.01
N GLY A 104 -17.17 20.75 7.22
CA GLY A 104 -16.52 21.14 8.47
C GLY A 104 -16.30 19.99 9.47
N ASP A 105 -16.71 18.76 9.14
CA ASP A 105 -16.49 17.60 10.00
C ASP A 105 -15.02 17.18 10.00
N LEU A 106 -14.52 16.70 11.14
CA LEU A 106 -13.20 16.12 11.27
C LEU A 106 -13.28 14.60 11.14
N ILE A 107 -12.57 14.04 10.17
CA ILE A 107 -12.43 12.59 9.97
C ILE A 107 -10.97 12.19 10.01
N TYR A 108 -10.68 10.98 10.52
CA TYR A 108 -9.31 10.48 10.68
C TYR A 108 -9.08 9.33 9.71
N LYS A 109 -8.09 9.47 8.83
CA LYS A 109 -7.79 8.55 7.75
C LYS A 109 -6.40 7.95 7.89
N ALA A 110 -6.28 6.65 7.70
CA ALA A 110 -4.99 6.01 7.45
C ALA A 110 -4.44 6.49 6.10
N ASP A 111 -3.13 6.45 5.95
CA ASP A 111 -2.48 6.84 4.70
C ASP A 111 -2.71 5.77 3.63
N PRO A 112 -3.29 6.11 2.47
CA PRO A 112 -3.50 5.16 1.38
C PRO A 112 -2.22 4.52 0.84
N TYR A 113 -1.08 5.21 0.99
CA TYR A 113 0.24 4.77 0.52
C TYR A 113 1.17 4.31 1.65
N ALA A 114 0.65 4.09 2.86
CA ALA A 114 1.47 3.62 3.98
C ALA A 114 2.12 2.27 3.67
N PHE A 115 3.42 2.16 3.94
CA PHE A 115 4.16 0.90 3.80
C PHE A 115 4.00 -0.04 4.99
N HIS A 116 3.53 0.49 6.13
CA HIS A 116 3.30 -0.28 7.34
C HIS A 116 2.11 0.27 8.11
N ALA A 117 1.39 -0.59 8.81
CA ALA A 117 0.23 -0.24 9.61
C ALA A 117 0.39 -0.69 11.07
N GLU A 118 -0.39 -0.11 11.96
CA GLU A 118 -0.57 -0.67 13.29
C GLU A 118 -1.28 -2.02 13.21
N THR A 119 -0.93 -2.90 14.14
CA THR A 119 -1.67 -4.15 14.32
C THR A 119 -3.01 -3.86 15.01
N ARG A 120 -4.07 -4.45 14.48
CA ARG A 120 -5.41 -4.32 15.07
C ARG A 120 -5.42 -4.62 16.59
N PRO A 121 -6.31 -4.00 17.36
CA PRO A 121 -7.48 -3.21 16.97
C PRO A 121 -7.13 -1.78 16.52
N SER A 122 -5.87 -1.36 16.64
CA SER A 122 -5.39 -0.08 16.14
C SER A 122 -5.45 -0.04 14.61
N ASN A 123 -5.46 1.16 14.02
CA ASN A 123 -5.64 1.36 12.59
C ASN A 123 -4.92 2.61 12.07
N GLY A 124 -3.84 3.02 12.73
CA GLY A 124 -2.94 4.06 12.25
C GLY A 124 -1.95 3.52 11.22
N SER A 125 -1.39 4.44 10.45
CA SER A 125 -0.24 4.19 9.59
C SER A 125 1.04 4.36 10.39
N LYS A 126 2.09 3.62 10.04
CA LYS A 126 3.43 3.80 10.59
C LYS A 126 4.38 4.32 9.53
N VAL A 127 5.20 5.28 9.88
CA VAL A 127 6.35 5.63 9.06
C VAL A 127 7.27 4.43 8.96
N TYR A 128 7.63 4.04 7.75
CA TYR A 128 8.49 2.88 7.55
C TYR A 128 9.39 3.05 6.33
N ASP A 129 10.67 2.68 6.49
CA ASP A 129 11.63 2.65 5.40
C ASP A 129 11.72 1.24 4.80
N ILE A 130 11.20 1.07 3.59
CA ILE A 130 11.30 -0.20 2.85
C ILE A 130 12.65 -0.39 2.14
N THR A 131 13.51 0.62 2.14
CA THR A 131 14.82 0.54 1.46
C THR A 131 15.86 -0.22 2.29
N GLY A 132 16.97 -0.60 1.65
CA GLY A 132 18.11 -1.20 2.31
C GLY A 132 17.90 -2.66 2.75
N PHE A 133 16.86 -3.35 2.28
CA PHE A 133 16.79 -4.80 2.42
C PHE A 133 17.82 -5.46 1.50
N ALA A 134 18.61 -6.40 2.02
CA ALA A 134 19.60 -7.13 1.26
C ALA A 134 18.97 -8.41 0.70
N TRP A 135 18.65 -8.41 -0.59
CA TRP A 135 18.14 -9.57 -1.30
C TRP A 135 19.26 -10.59 -1.61
N HIS A 136 18.92 -11.89 -1.55
CA HIS A 136 19.81 -13.01 -1.90
C HIS A 136 19.26 -13.82 -3.07
N ASP A 137 18.22 -13.36 -3.72
CA ASP A 137 17.45 -14.04 -4.76
C ASP A 137 17.93 -13.79 -6.22
N ASP A 138 19.13 -13.24 -6.43
CA ASP A 138 19.67 -12.96 -7.78
C ASP A 138 19.62 -14.15 -8.73
N ALA A 139 19.89 -15.37 -8.22
CA ALA A 139 19.85 -16.58 -9.03
C ALA A 139 18.41 -16.91 -9.47
N TRP A 140 17.44 -16.72 -8.61
CA TRP A 140 16.02 -16.87 -8.91
C TRP A 140 15.57 -15.86 -9.96
N GLN A 141 15.85 -14.57 -9.76
CA GLN A 141 15.51 -13.51 -10.69
C GLN A 141 16.12 -13.74 -12.08
N ALA A 142 17.37 -14.22 -12.15
CA ALA A 142 18.02 -14.56 -13.42
C ALA A 142 17.41 -15.78 -14.10
N ALA A 143 16.92 -16.76 -13.33
CA ALA A 143 16.21 -17.93 -13.85
C ALA A 143 14.83 -17.56 -14.39
N GLN A 144 14.05 -16.76 -13.65
CA GLN A 144 12.72 -16.32 -14.05
C GLN A 144 12.70 -15.53 -15.37
N LYS A 145 13.70 -14.67 -15.59
CA LYS A 145 13.86 -13.95 -16.88
C LYS A 145 14.01 -14.86 -18.09
N LYS A 146 14.40 -16.12 -17.89
CA LYS A 146 14.62 -17.13 -18.97
C LYS A 146 13.55 -18.20 -18.99
N ALA A 147 12.68 -18.24 -17.95
CA ALA A 147 11.66 -19.26 -17.82
C ALA A 147 10.58 -19.09 -18.89
N ASP A 148 10.14 -20.20 -19.46
CA ASP A 148 8.93 -20.24 -20.28
C ASP A 148 7.72 -20.42 -19.35
N VAL A 149 7.27 -19.31 -18.78
CA VAL A 149 6.18 -19.28 -17.80
C VAL A 149 4.85 -19.77 -18.40
N ILE A 150 4.67 -19.62 -19.72
CA ILE A 150 3.41 -19.97 -20.40
C ILE A 150 3.32 -21.47 -20.66
N ASN A 151 4.44 -22.12 -21.09
CA ASN A 151 4.45 -23.52 -21.48
C ASN A 151 5.18 -24.42 -20.47
N GLY A 152 5.84 -23.84 -19.48
CA GLY A 152 6.51 -24.57 -18.40
C GLY A 152 5.52 -25.21 -17.41
N PRO A 153 5.90 -26.31 -16.75
CA PRO A 153 5.06 -26.89 -15.70
C PRO A 153 4.98 -25.97 -14.50
N MET A 154 3.76 -25.73 -14.01
CA MET A 154 3.50 -24.95 -12.80
C MET A 154 2.57 -25.75 -11.89
N ASN A 155 2.95 -25.92 -10.63
CA ASN A 155 2.15 -26.53 -9.59
C ASN A 155 2.07 -25.56 -8.41
N ILE A 156 0.88 -25.00 -8.16
CA ILE A 156 0.65 -23.91 -7.21
C ILE A 156 -0.03 -24.46 -5.96
N TYR A 157 0.48 -24.08 -4.80
CA TYR A 157 -0.15 -24.32 -3.51
C TYR A 157 -0.75 -23.03 -2.97
N GLU A 158 -2.09 -22.92 -2.99
CA GLU A 158 -2.83 -21.80 -2.42
C GLU A 158 -2.98 -21.95 -0.91
N MET A 159 -2.71 -20.90 -0.15
CA MET A 159 -2.82 -20.93 1.31
C MET A 159 -3.12 -19.57 1.94
N HIS A 160 -3.77 -19.59 3.10
CA HIS A 160 -3.96 -18.42 3.96
C HIS A 160 -2.90 -18.41 5.06
N ALA A 161 -2.04 -17.40 5.09
CA ALA A 161 -0.90 -17.31 6.01
C ALA A 161 -1.29 -17.42 7.50
N GLY A 162 -2.44 -16.87 7.88
CA GLY A 162 -2.91 -16.84 9.26
C GLY A 162 -3.59 -18.11 9.77
N SER A 163 -3.90 -19.08 8.90
CA SER A 163 -4.63 -20.30 9.29
C SER A 163 -4.07 -21.59 8.73
N TRP A 164 -3.02 -21.53 7.91
CA TRP A 164 -2.39 -22.71 7.33
C TRP A 164 -1.86 -23.68 8.42
N LYS A 165 -1.13 -23.13 9.37
CA LYS A 165 -0.62 -23.85 10.54
C LYS A 165 -0.50 -22.87 11.70
N LEU A 166 -0.82 -23.30 12.92
CA LEU A 166 -0.78 -22.46 14.11
C LEU A 166 0.23 -23.02 15.12
N LYS A 167 0.92 -22.13 15.83
CA LYS A 167 1.68 -22.48 17.01
C LYS A 167 0.70 -22.70 18.16
N ASP A 168 0.92 -23.78 18.92
CA ASP A 168 0.11 -24.09 20.10
C ASP A 168 -1.40 -23.99 19.84
N GLU A 169 -1.84 -24.31 18.58
CA GLU A 169 -3.23 -24.27 18.12
C GLU A 169 -3.92 -22.89 18.09
N LYS A 170 -3.20 -21.81 18.37
CA LYS A 170 -3.82 -20.47 18.52
C LYS A 170 -3.09 -19.31 17.86
N VAL A 171 -1.78 -19.39 17.72
CA VAL A 171 -0.97 -18.26 17.26
C VAL A 171 -0.46 -18.53 15.85
N PRO A 172 -0.75 -17.67 14.87
CA PRO A 172 -0.15 -17.81 13.53
C PRO A 172 1.37 -17.63 13.58
N TYR A 173 2.04 -18.22 12.60
CA TYR A 173 3.46 -17.99 12.39
C TYR A 173 3.70 -16.55 11.91
N ASN A 174 4.81 -15.94 12.32
CA ASN A 174 5.29 -14.74 11.67
C ASN A 174 5.90 -15.09 10.30
N TYR A 175 6.17 -14.06 9.46
CA TYR A 175 6.66 -14.29 8.11
C TYR A 175 7.92 -15.17 8.04
N SER A 176 8.90 -14.94 8.91
CA SER A 176 10.15 -15.73 8.91
C SER A 176 9.91 -17.18 9.30
N GLU A 177 9.17 -17.40 10.37
CA GLU A 177 8.82 -18.75 10.86
C GLU A 177 7.93 -19.49 9.84
N LEU A 178 7.02 -18.76 9.17
CA LEU A 178 6.17 -19.32 8.14
C LEU A 178 7.01 -19.87 6.98
N ALA A 179 8.04 -19.15 6.52
CA ALA A 179 8.94 -19.63 5.49
C ALA A 179 9.66 -20.94 5.92
N ASP A 180 10.17 -20.96 7.16
CA ASP A 180 10.91 -22.10 7.68
C ASP A 180 10.05 -23.38 7.76
N GLU A 181 8.76 -23.25 8.05
CA GLU A 181 7.80 -24.37 8.12
C GLU A 181 7.24 -24.73 6.73
N LEU A 182 7.04 -23.77 5.85
CA LEU A 182 6.38 -23.96 4.56
C LEU A 182 7.32 -24.57 3.52
N ILE A 183 8.57 -24.11 3.46
CA ILE A 183 9.55 -24.58 2.46
C ILE A 183 9.71 -26.09 2.43
N PRO A 184 9.92 -26.80 3.57
CA PRO A 184 10.01 -28.25 3.58
C PRO A 184 8.75 -28.92 3.02
N TYR A 185 7.56 -28.43 3.39
CA TYR A 185 6.29 -28.96 2.92
C TYR A 185 6.11 -28.80 1.41
N ILE A 186 6.36 -27.59 0.88
CA ILE A 186 6.23 -27.30 -0.56
C ILE A 186 7.16 -28.20 -1.39
N ARG A 187 8.41 -28.39 -0.92
CA ARG A 187 9.40 -29.26 -1.59
C ARG A 187 9.00 -30.72 -1.54
N GLU A 188 8.57 -31.22 -0.39
CA GLU A 188 8.13 -32.61 -0.21
C GLU A 188 6.94 -32.95 -1.12
N MET A 189 5.97 -32.02 -1.23
CA MET A 189 4.77 -32.19 -2.04
C MET A 189 4.99 -31.89 -3.53
N GLY A 190 6.15 -31.35 -3.91
CA GLY A 190 6.49 -31.08 -5.32
C GLY A 190 5.79 -29.87 -5.92
N TYR A 191 5.39 -28.90 -5.10
CA TYR A 191 4.89 -27.60 -5.60
C TYR A 191 6.03 -26.72 -6.07
N THR A 192 5.76 -25.92 -7.11
CA THR A 192 6.72 -24.97 -7.68
C THR A 192 6.50 -23.54 -7.16
N HIS A 193 5.28 -23.22 -6.77
CA HIS A 193 4.88 -21.89 -6.30
C HIS A 193 3.94 -22.01 -5.10
N VAL A 194 3.98 -21.00 -4.26
CA VAL A 194 2.95 -20.74 -3.26
C VAL A 194 2.12 -19.53 -3.70
N GLU A 195 0.80 -19.64 -3.60
CA GLU A 195 -0.12 -18.51 -3.75
C GLU A 195 -0.66 -18.14 -2.38
N LEU A 196 -0.35 -16.92 -1.96
CA LEU A 196 -0.84 -16.38 -0.69
C LEU A 196 -2.19 -15.69 -0.91
N LEU A 197 -3.25 -16.15 -0.21
CA LEU A 197 -4.45 -15.34 -0.06
C LEU A 197 -4.05 -13.92 0.39
N PRO A 198 -4.91 -12.89 0.22
CA PRO A 198 -4.46 -11.50 0.34
C PRO A 198 -3.68 -11.22 1.61
N VAL A 199 -2.44 -10.76 1.46
CA VAL A 199 -1.54 -10.37 2.56
C VAL A 199 -1.37 -8.86 2.66
N MET A 200 -2.09 -8.07 1.87
CA MET A 200 -2.24 -6.64 2.08
C MET A 200 -2.97 -6.38 3.39
N GLU A 201 -2.75 -5.22 4.04
CA GLU A 201 -3.36 -4.92 5.34
C GLU A 201 -4.89 -4.83 5.25
N TYR A 202 -5.57 -5.43 6.22
CA TYR A 202 -7.03 -5.49 6.30
C TYR A 202 -7.52 -5.49 7.75
N PRO A 203 -8.72 -4.93 8.07
CA PRO A 203 -9.20 -4.81 9.45
C PRO A 203 -9.90 -6.06 9.97
N PHE A 204 -10.57 -6.82 9.11
CA PHE A 204 -11.50 -7.88 9.50
C PHE A 204 -10.98 -9.28 9.14
N ASP A 205 -10.64 -10.10 10.13
CA ASP A 205 -10.07 -11.44 9.91
C ASP A 205 -10.99 -12.37 9.11
N GLY A 206 -12.30 -12.26 9.32
CA GLY A 206 -13.29 -13.06 8.59
C GLY A 206 -13.33 -12.80 7.08
N SER A 207 -12.69 -11.72 6.61
CA SER A 207 -12.54 -11.47 5.17
C SER A 207 -11.40 -12.25 4.52
N TRP A 208 -10.54 -12.92 5.30
CA TRP A 208 -9.31 -13.58 4.83
C TRP A 208 -8.39 -12.66 4.00
N GLY A 209 -8.46 -11.35 4.26
CA GLY A 209 -7.68 -10.35 3.54
C GLY A 209 -8.38 -9.72 2.33
N TYR A 210 -9.55 -10.18 1.94
CA TYR A 210 -10.26 -9.63 0.77
C TYR A 210 -10.89 -8.23 1.00
N GLN A 211 -10.92 -7.73 2.25
CA GLN A 211 -11.35 -6.37 2.57
C GLN A 211 -10.15 -5.47 2.87
N VAL A 212 -9.38 -5.15 1.83
CA VAL A 212 -8.11 -4.42 1.92
C VAL A 212 -8.31 -2.96 2.33
N THR A 213 -7.50 -2.50 3.29
CA THR A 213 -7.40 -1.09 3.69
C THR A 213 -6.01 -0.49 3.45
N GLY A 214 -4.96 -1.32 3.30
CA GLY A 214 -3.59 -0.87 3.07
C GLY A 214 -2.97 -1.53 1.84
N TYR A 215 -3.08 -0.88 0.68
CA TYR A 215 -2.68 -1.41 -0.63
C TYR A 215 -1.16 -1.50 -0.84
N PHE A 216 -0.36 -0.85 0.03
CA PHE A 216 1.10 -0.83 -0.01
C PHE A 216 1.74 -1.38 1.27
N ALA A 217 0.95 -1.93 2.18
CA ALA A 217 1.42 -2.50 3.43
C ALA A 217 1.13 -4.00 3.49
N PRO A 218 2.12 -4.86 3.70
CA PRO A 218 1.85 -6.23 4.11
C PRO A 218 1.19 -6.21 5.50
N THR A 219 0.27 -7.14 5.73
CA THR A 219 -0.45 -7.16 7.00
C THR A 219 0.50 -7.27 8.18
N SER A 220 0.35 -6.38 9.13
CA SER A 220 1.16 -6.30 10.35
C SER A 220 0.95 -7.47 11.31
N ARG A 221 -0.02 -8.34 11.03
CA ARG A 221 -0.33 -9.54 11.84
C ARG A 221 0.84 -10.51 11.94
N TYR A 222 1.66 -10.58 10.89
CA TYR A 222 2.72 -11.60 10.77
C TYR A 222 4.11 -10.99 10.78
N GLY A 223 4.27 -9.70 11.00
CA GLY A 223 5.55 -9.02 11.07
C GLY A 223 5.61 -7.68 10.38
N THR A 224 6.82 -7.22 10.13
CA THR A 224 7.12 -5.98 9.45
C THR A 224 7.16 -6.17 7.91
N PRO A 225 7.16 -5.07 7.13
CA PRO A 225 7.41 -5.14 5.70
C PRO A 225 8.70 -5.87 5.32
N LYS A 226 9.80 -5.63 6.03
CA LYS A 226 11.08 -6.33 5.77
C LYS A 226 11.05 -7.81 6.18
N ASP A 227 10.21 -8.20 7.14
CA ASP A 227 9.99 -9.63 7.43
C ASP A 227 9.28 -10.33 6.28
N PHE A 228 8.36 -9.64 5.60
CA PHE A 228 7.72 -10.19 4.40
C PHE A 228 8.68 -10.26 3.21
N MET A 229 9.57 -9.26 3.04
CA MET A 229 10.67 -9.37 2.06
C MET A 229 11.56 -10.58 2.36
N ALA A 230 11.91 -10.81 3.62
CA ALA A 230 12.70 -11.98 4.02
C ALA A 230 11.97 -13.31 3.79
N PHE A 231 10.65 -13.34 3.93
CA PHE A 231 9.84 -14.51 3.55
C PHE A 231 10.00 -14.82 2.06
N VAL A 232 9.82 -13.82 1.19
CA VAL A 232 9.95 -14.00 -0.28
C VAL A 232 11.36 -14.41 -0.65
N ASP A 233 12.38 -13.76 -0.10
CA ASP A 233 13.80 -14.06 -0.33
C ASP A 233 14.12 -15.54 0.01
N LYS A 234 13.70 -16.03 1.17
CA LYS A 234 13.84 -17.44 1.58
C LYS A 234 13.13 -18.40 0.62
N MET A 235 11.93 -18.06 0.15
CA MET A 235 11.19 -18.87 -0.81
C MET A 235 11.97 -18.97 -2.14
N HIS A 236 12.51 -17.88 -2.64
CA HIS A 236 13.32 -17.82 -3.86
C HIS A 236 14.63 -18.58 -3.72
N GLU A 237 15.35 -18.45 -2.60
CA GLU A 237 16.55 -19.27 -2.30
C GLU A 237 16.22 -20.76 -2.28
N ALA A 238 14.99 -21.11 -1.88
CA ALA A 238 14.49 -22.48 -1.90
C ALA A 238 14.05 -22.98 -3.29
N GLY A 239 14.03 -22.10 -4.31
CA GLY A 239 13.55 -22.40 -5.67
C GLY A 239 12.03 -22.44 -5.77
N ILE A 240 11.31 -21.68 -4.92
CA ILE A 240 9.85 -21.63 -4.87
C ILE A 240 9.39 -20.21 -5.20
N GLY A 241 8.52 -20.07 -6.20
CA GLY A 241 7.91 -18.79 -6.57
C GLY A 241 6.81 -18.37 -5.61
N VAL A 242 6.58 -17.06 -5.49
CA VAL A 242 5.54 -16.48 -4.65
C VAL A 242 4.54 -15.70 -5.49
N ILE A 243 3.29 -16.15 -5.47
CA ILE A 243 2.15 -15.47 -6.09
C ILE A 243 1.34 -14.82 -4.97
N MET A 244 0.86 -13.61 -5.19
CA MET A 244 0.04 -12.89 -4.23
C MET A 244 -1.37 -12.65 -4.81
N ASP A 245 -2.38 -12.96 -4.02
CA ASP A 245 -3.76 -12.56 -4.33
C ASP A 245 -3.89 -11.04 -4.10
N TRP A 246 -4.02 -10.29 -5.20
CA TRP A 246 -4.11 -8.84 -5.22
C TRP A 246 -5.54 -8.41 -5.54
N VAL A 247 -6.16 -7.60 -4.68
CA VAL A 247 -7.59 -7.29 -4.69
C VAL A 247 -7.84 -5.85 -5.18
N PRO A 248 -7.81 -5.57 -6.49
CA PRO A 248 -8.02 -4.22 -7.02
C PRO A 248 -9.50 -3.85 -7.18
N ALA A 249 -10.41 -4.80 -6.98
CA ALA A 249 -11.81 -4.62 -7.38
C ALA A 249 -12.60 -3.75 -6.40
N HIS A 250 -12.36 -3.89 -5.11
CA HIS A 250 -13.19 -3.28 -4.08
C HIS A 250 -12.43 -3.08 -2.76
N PHE A 251 -13.01 -2.30 -1.85
CA PHE A 251 -12.50 -2.06 -0.51
C PHE A 251 -13.64 -1.88 0.50
N PRO A 252 -13.39 -2.10 1.82
CA PRO A 252 -14.42 -2.00 2.85
C PRO A 252 -14.80 -0.54 3.16
N LYS A 253 -15.95 -0.37 3.82
CA LYS A 253 -16.49 0.94 4.24
C LYS A 253 -15.96 1.40 5.60
N ASP A 254 -14.83 0.88 6.04
CA ASP A 254 -14.20 1.31 7.28
C ASP A 254 -13.86 2.80 7.25
N GLY A 255 -14.33 3.55 8.24
CA GLY A 255 -14.24 5.00 8.23
C GLY A 255 -12.82 5.56 8.22
N PHE A 256 -11.82 4.77 8.66
CA PHE A 256 -10.41 5.14 8.61
C PHE A 256 -9.74 4.81 7.26
N GLY A 257 -10.35 3.97 6.42
CA GLY A 257 -9.84 3.53 5.13
C GLY A 257 -10.16 4.49 3.98
N LEU A 258 -10.23 3.92 2.76
CA LEU A 258 -10.41 4.70 1.52
C LEU A 258 -11.83 5.26 1.35
N TYR A 259 -12.84 4.65 1.98
CA TYR A 259 -14.24 5.05 1.83
C TYR A 259 -14.47 6.52 2.21
N ASN A 260 -15.04 7.31 1.30
CA ASN A 260 -15.25 8.75 1.45
C ASN A 260 -14.00 9.43 2.04
N PHE A 261 -12.85 9.23 1.38
CA PHE A 261 -11.53 9.52 1.96
C PHE A 261 -11.40 10.96 2.47
N ASP A 262 -11.95 11.92 1.77
CA ASP A 262 -11.92 13.33 2.16
C ASP A 262 -13.32 13.92 2.49
N GLY A 263 -14.26 13.02 2.79
CA GLY A 263 -15.66 13.34 3.07
C GLY A 263 -16.58 13.13 1.87
N GLU A 264 -16.00 12.88 0.70
CA GLU A 264 -16.70 12.59 -0.54
C GLU A 264 -16.09 11.36 -1.23
N ALA A 265 -16.73 10.84 -2.29
CA ALA A 265 -16.22 9.74 -3.09
C ALA A 265 -14.90 10.14 -3.79
N CYS A 266 -13.79 9.58 -3.33
CA CYS A 266 -12.45 9.89 -3.78
C CYS A 266 -11.86 8.73 -4.61
N TYR A 267 -11.86 7.54 -4.06
CA TYR A 267 -11.38 6.31 -4.72
C TYR A 267 -12.50 5.50 -5.35
N GLU A 268 -13.71 5.57 -4.81
CA GLU A 268 -14.89 4.87 -5.30
C GLU A 268 -15.66 5.63 -6.37
N ASP A 269 -16.44 4.90 -7.19
CA ASP A 269 -17.39 5.51 -8.11
C ASP A 269 -18.49 6.24 -7.31
N PRO A 270 -18.72 7.55 -7.55
CA PRO A 270 -19.71 8.32 -6.80
C PRO A 270 -21.16 7.90 -7.09
N ASN A 271 -21.41 7.11 -8.13
CA ASN A 271 -22.73 6.59 -8.42
C ASN A 271 -23.00 5.34 -7.59
N PRO A 272 -23.94 5.36 -6.63
CA PRO A 272 -24.18 4.23 -5.72
C PRO A 272 -24.65 2.95 -6.42
N LYS A 273 -25.07 3.04 -7.68
CA LYS A 273 -25.43 1.85 -8.47
C LYS A 273 -24.20 1.13 -9.05
N ARG A 274 -23.09 1.82 -9.16
CA ARG A 274 -21.80 1.28 -9.68
C ARG A 274 -20.75 1.21 -8.58
N GLY A 275 -20.80 2.12 -7.61
CA GLY A 275 -19.79 2.30 -6.56
C GLY A 275 -19.95 1.35 -5.37
N GLU A 276 -20.92 0.44 -5.37
CA GLU A 276 -21.16 -0.44 -4.22
C GLU A 276 -21.48 -1.87 -4.64
N HIS A 277 -20.79 -2.83 -4.05
CA HIS A 277 -21.17 -4.23 -4.00
C HIS A 277 -22.08 -4.48 -2.78
N LYS A 278 -23.38 -4.37 -2.97
CA LYS A 278 -24.37 -4.42 -1.87
C LYS A 278 -24.33 -5.73 -1.09
N GLU A 279 -24.08 -6.86 -1.77
CA GLU A 279 -24.02 -8.18 -1.15
C GLU A 279 -22.79 -8.35 -0.25
N TRP A 280 -21.69 -7.68 -0.58
CA TRP A 280 -20.45 -7.75 0.20
C TRP A 280 -20.28 -6.56 1.15
N GLY A 281 -21.10 -5.51 0.99
CA GLY A 281 -20.98 -4.30 1.78
C GLY A 281 -19.72 -3.47 1.47
N THR A 282 -19.11 -3.66 0.30
CA THR A 282 -17.86 -3.01 -0.10
C THR A 282 -18.08 -1.97 -1.19
N MET A 283 -17.13 -1.04 -1.32
CA MET A 283 -17.12 -0.04 -2.37
C MET A 283 -16.33 -0.53 -3.58
N VAL A 284 -16.72 -0.09 -4.77
CA VAL A 284 -16.05 -0.37 -6.04
C VAL A 284 -15.18 0.81 -6.42
N PHE A 285 -13.94 0.55 -6.82
CA PHE A 285 -13.05 1.59 -7.32
C PHE A 285 -13.62 2.28 -8.57
N ASP A 286 -13.40 3.59 -8.68
CA ASP A 286 -13.66 4.34 -9.92
C ASP A 286 -12.50 4.12 -10.91
N PHE A 287 -12.56 3.02 -11.65
CA PHE A 287 -11.55 2.67 -12.65
C PHE A 287 -11.44 3.67 -13.80
N GLY A 288 -12.44 4.56 -13.97
CA GLY A 288 -12.40 5.63 -14.95
C GLY A 288 -11.59 6.84 -14.50
N ARG A 289 -11.29 6.96 -13.22
CA ARG A 289 -10.53 8.08 -12.66
C ARG A 289 -9.04 7.85 -12.79
N SER A 290 -8.34 8.78 -13.44
CA SER A 290 -6.89 8.67 -13.70
C SER A 290 -6.05 8.49 -12.44
N GLU A 291 -6.38 9.18 -11.37
CA GLU A 291 -5.69 9.09 -10.09
C GLU A 291 -5.85 7.70 -9.45
N VAL A 292 -7.03 7.09 -9.60
CA VAL A 292 -7.30 5.72 -9.13
C VAL A 292 -6.54 4.70 -9.98
N GLN A 293 -6.44 4.92 -11.30
CA GLN A 293 -5.61 4.09 -12.17
C GLN A 293 -4.14 4.14 -11.74
N SER A 294 -3.58 5.34 -11.51
CA SER A 294 -2.22 5.50 -10.98
C SER A 294 -2.04 4.79 -9.64
N PHE A 295 -3.01 4.90 -8.72
CA PHE A 295 -2.98 4.24 -7.42
C PHE A 295 -2.92 2.72 -7.55
N LEU A 296 -3.81 2.12 -8.32
CA LEU A 296 -3.90 0.67 -8.47
C LEU A 296 -2.71 0.10 -9.25
N ILE A 297 -2.33 0.71 -10.37
CA ILE A 297 -1.17 0.26 -11.15
C ILE A 297 0.11 0.36 -10.31
N SER A 298 0.26 1.47 -9.58
CA SER A 298 1.39 1.66 -8.67
C SER A 298 1.43 0.60 -7.56
N SER A 299 0.27 0.19 -7.03
CA SER A 299 0.20 -0.89 -6.04
C SER A 299 0.65 -2.23 -6.63
N ALA A 300 0.17 -2.59 -7.83
CA ALA A 300 0.58 -3.83 -8.49
C ALA A 300 2.10 -3.86 -8.72
N LEU A 301 2.66 -2.80 -9.29
CA LEU A 301 4.10 -2.72 -9.55
C LEU A 301 4.94 -2.69 -8.26
N TYR A 302 4.44 -2.04 -7.21
CA TYR A 302 5.08 -2.02 -5.90
C TYR A 302 5.33 -3.44 -5.36
N TRP A 303 4.34 -4.34 -5.44
CA TRP A 303 4.50 -5.71 -4.99
C TRP A 303 5.47 -6.51 -5.86
N LEU A 304 5.42 -6.32 -7.18
CA LEU A 304 6.33 -6.99 -8.12
C LEU A 304 7.78 -6.49 -7.97
N GLU A 305 7.99 -5.18 -7.78
CA GLU A 305 9.32 -4.56 -7.81
C GLU A 305 9.99 -4.47 -6.44
N GLN A 306 9.23 -4.17 -5.38
CA GLN A 306 9.81 -3.96 -4.04
C GLN A 306 9.83 -5.24 -3.20
N TYR A 307 8.91 -6.18 -3.48
CA TYR A 307 8.83 -7.46 -2.79
C TYR A 307 9.19 -8.66 -3.66
N HIS A 308 9.60 -8.44 -4.90
CA HIS A 308 9.97 -9.48 -5.84
C HIS A 308 8.90 -10.58 -6.02
N ILE A 309 7.61 -10.23 -5.86
CA ILE A 309 6.50 -11.17 -6.09
C ILE A 309 6.51 -11.62 -7.55
N ASP A 310 6.42 -12.93 -7.81
CA ASP A 310 6.53 -13.51 -9.15
C ASP A 310 5.25 -13.35 -9.98
N GLY A 311 4.11 -13.20 -9.33
CA GLY A 311 2.84 -13.04 -10.02
C GLY A 311 1.73 -12.53 -9.11
N LEU A 312 0.71 -11.98 -9.74
CA LEU A 312 -0.50 -11.53 -9.07
C LEU A 312 -1.69 -12.39 -9.55
N ARG A 313 -2.45 -12.89 -8.59
CA ARG A 313 -3.78 -13.40 -8.83
C ARG A 313 -4.78 -12.25 -8.66
N VAL A 314 -5.63 -12.02 -9.67
CA VAL A 314 -6.57 -10.89 -9.74
C VAL A 314 -8.01 -11.37 -9.78
#